data_f4df3837813c255d50e0c0a8519d3c88
#
_entry.id   f4df3837813c255d50e0c0a8519d3c88
#
_cell.length_a   1.000
_cell.length_b   1.000
_cell.length_c   1.000
_cell.angle_alpha   90.00
_cell.angle_beta   90.00
_cell.angle_gamma   90.00
#
_symmetry.space_group_name_H-M   'P 1'
#
loop_
_entity.id
_entity.type
_entity.pdbx_description
1 polymer ?
#
loop_
_entity_poly.entity_id
_entity_poly.type
_entity_poly.pdbx_seq_one_letter_code
_entity_poly.pdbx_strand_id
1 'polypeptide(L)'
;IMVLSLIVVRPLLELLNTPESIIDWCASYLLIMFLGSVGSAYYNILSGVLRGLGDAFSALVFLLVSTVLNIVLDLLFVAKLGMGVSGVALATVIAQAVSAILCFWKLAKMTDLFDLKIPYLKFSKKYSGNMIRLGLPSGLTQAIFSMAMIVVQSLTNSLSLIHI
;
A
#
# COMPACT_ATOMS: atom_id res chain seq x y z
N ILE A 1 -12.27 -2.36 -6.71
CA ILE A 1 -11.89 -2.01 -5.32
C ILE A 1 -11.77 -0.50 -5.20
N MET A 2 -10.92 0.19 -5.97
CA MET A 2 -10.66 1.62 -5.89
C MET A 2 -11.94 2.50 -5.95
N VAL A 3 -12.86 2.26 -6.93
CA VAL A 3 -14.10 3.03 -7.05
C VAL A 3 -15.06 2.75 -5.88
N LEU A 4 -15.11 1.51 -5.41
CA LEU A 4 -15.95 1.13 -4.28
C LEU A 4 -15.46 1.77 -2.98
N SER A 5 -14.13 1.86 -2.79
CA SER A 5 -13.54 2.50 -1.60
C SER A 5 -13.79 4.00 -1.54
N LEU A 6 -13.87 4.70 -2.69
CA LEU A 6 -14.22 6.12 -2.73
C LEU A 6 -15.63 6.41 -2.17
N ILE A 7 -16.57 5.49 -2.39
CA ILE A 7 -17.95 5.61 -1.91
C ILE A 7 -18.06 5.25 -0.42
N VAL A 8 -17.23 4.29 0.05
CA VAL A 8 -17.32 3.69 1.37
C VAL A 8 -16.50 4.43 2.44
N VAL A 9 -15.58 5.34 2.05
CA VAL A 9 -14.69 6.03 3.00
C VAL A 9 -15.44 6.76 4.11
N ARG A 10 -16.40 7.62 3.79
CA ARG A 10 -17.16 8.36 4.81
C ARG A 10 -18.01 7.44 5.69
N PRO A 11 -18.86 6.57 5.16
CA PRO A 11 -19.60 5.61 5.98
C PRO A 11 -18.72 4.75 6.87
N LEU A 12 -17.53 4.38 6.40
CA LEU A 12 -16.57 3.60 7.18
C LEU A 12 -16.01 4.39 8.38
N LEU A 13 -15.68 5.67 8.17
CA LEU A 13 -15.20 6.54 9.24
C LEU A 13 -16.25 6.83 10.30
N GLU A 14 -17.50 7.00 9.88
CA GLU A 14 -18.66 7.15 10.78
C GLU A 14 -18.88 5.87 11.60
N LEU A 15 -18.80 4.69 10.98
CA LEU A 15 -18.91 3.38 11.65
C LEU A 15 -17.79 3.17 12.69
N LEU A 16 -16.61 3.75 12.46
CA LEU A 16 -15.46 3.67 13.38
C LEU A 16 -15.53 4.73 14.49
N ASN A 17 -16.64 5.47 14.61
CA ASN A 17 -16.82 6.58 15.58
C ASN A 17 -15.69 7.60 15.51
N THR A 18 -15.26 7.97 14.31
CA THR A 18 -14.22 8.98 14.12
C THR A 18 -14.79 10.35 14.51
N PRO A 19 -14.10 11.12 15.38
CA PRO A 19 -14.56 12.45 15.77
C PRO A 19 -14.78 13.38 14.55
N GLU A 20 -15.88 14.12 14.54
CA GLU A 20 -16.25 15.04 13.44
C GLU A 20 -15.15 16.05 13.11
N SER A 21 -14.39 16.48 14.12
CA SER A 21 -13.28 17.44 13.98
C SER A 21 -12.14 16.99 13.06
N ILE A 22 -11.97 15.66 12.85
CA ILE A 22 -10.88 15.10 12.06
C ILE A 22 -11.36 14.26 10.87
N ILE A 23 -12.67 14.06 10.71
CA ILE A 23 -13.24 13.17 9.71
C ILE A 23 -12.87 13.57 8.28
N ASP A 24 -12.84 14.86 7.97
CA ASP A 24 -12.47 15.37 6.64
C ASP A 24 -10.98 15.15 6.33
N TRP A 25 -10.12 15.26 7.33
CA TRP A 25 -8.69 14.96 7.16
C TRP A 25 -8.43 13.46 6.95
N CYS A 26 -9.12 12.62 7.73
CA CYS A 26 -9.08 11.17 7.57
C CYS A 26 -9.64 10.75 6.20
N ALA A 27 -10.73 11.34 5.76
CA ALA A 27 -11.32 11.06 4.45
C ALA A 27 -10.35 11.45 3.31
N SER A 28 -9.74 12.62 3.37
CA SER A 28 -8.76 13.08 2.38
C SER A 28 -7.54 12.15 2.33
N TYR A 29 -7.02 11.75 3.49
CA TYR A 29 -5.92 10.78 3.59
C TYR A 29 -6.27 9.45 2.93
N LEU A 30 -7.40 8.86 3.32
CA LEU A 30 -7.85 7.58 2.78
C LEU A 30 -8.12 7.63 1.28
N LEU A 31 -8.69 8.71 0.77
CA LEU A 31 -8.90 8.91 -0.66
C LEU A 31 -7.59 8.87 -1.44
N ILE A 32 -6.57 9.61 -0.98
CA ILE A 32 -5.24 9.63 -1.60
C ILE A 32 -4.61 8.24 -1.53
N MET A 33 -4.68 7.57 -0.38
CA MET A 33 -4.15 6.23 -0.21
C MET A 33 -4.84 5.18 -1.09
N PHE A 34 -6.16 5.27 -1.27
CA PHE A 34 -6.88 4.38 -2.17
C PHE A 34 -6.54 4.64 -3.64
N LEU A 35 -6.40 5.89 -4.05
CA LEU A 35 -5.92 6.23 -5.40
C LEU A 35 -4.49 5.71 -5.61
N GLY A 36 -3.64 5.81 -4.58
CA GLY A 36 -2.27 5.32 -4.59
C GLY A 36 -2.12 3.80 -4.45
N SER A 37 -3.20 3.09 -4.08
CA SER A 37 -3.16 1.62 -3.86
C SER A 37 -2.68 0.82 -5.07
N VAL A 38 -2.90 1.33 -6.27
CA VAL A 38 -2.39 0.74 -7.52
C VAL A 38 -0.86 0.71 -7.51
N GLY A 39 -0.20 1.83 -7.15
CA GLY A 39 1.25 1.91 -7.05
C GLY A 39 1.80 0.94 -6.00
N SER A 40 1.15 0.87 -4.83
CA SER A 40 1.49 -0.07 -3.76
C SER A 40 1.36 -1.52 -4.21
N ALA A 41 0.29 -1.86 -4.91
CA ALA A 41 0.08 -3.20 -5.44
C ALA A 41 1.17 -3.60 -6.44
N TYR A 42 1.51 -2.70 -7.38
CA TYR A 42 2.60 -2.91 -8.33
C TYR A 42 3.93 -3.12 -7.64
N TYR A 43 4.27 -2.26 -6.66
CA TYR A 43 5.49 -2.43 -5.87
C TYR A 43 5.53 -3.80 -5.18
N ASN A 44 4.46 -4.20 -4.50
CA ASN A 44 4.40 -5.48 -3.79
C ASN A 44 4.56 -6.68 -4.73
N ILE A 45 3.92 -6.65 -5.90
CA ILE A 45 4.05 -7.70 -6.92
C ILE A 45 5.48 -7.76 -7.45
N LEU A 46 6.04 -6.64 -7.91
CA LEU A 46 7.36 -6.58 -8.52
C LEU A 46 8.47 -6.93 -7.52
N SER A 47 8.39 -6.44 -6.28
CA SER A 47 9.34 -6.81 -5.23
C SER A 47 9.22 -8.27 -4.82
N GLY A 48 8.00 -8.84 -4.86
CA GLY A 48 7.76 -10.26 -4.68
C GLY A 48 8.40 -11.11 -5.76
N VAL A 49 8.29 -10.69 -7.02
CA VAL A 49 8.95 -11.34 -8.16
C VAL A 49 10.47 -11.30 -8.01
N LEU A 50 11.07 -10.13 -7.67
CA LEU A 50 12.51 -10.01 -7.42
C LEU A 50 12.99 -10.99 -6.34
N ARG A 51 12.27 -11.06 -5.22
CA ARG A 51 12.58 -12.03 -4.14
C ARG A 51 12.44 -13.48 -4.60
N GLY A 52 11.42 -13.78 -5.40
CA GLY A 52 11.20 -15.10 -5.99
C GLY A 52 12.31 -15.52 -6.97
N LEU A 53 12.93 -14.56 -7.67
CA LEU A 53 14.09 -14.77 -8.55
C LEU A 53 15.43 -14.83 -7.81
N GLY A 54 15.42 -14.71 -6.46
CA GLY A 54 16.62 -14.75 -5.63
C GLY A 54 17.30 -13.40 -5.39
N ASP A 55 16.82 -12.30 -6.00
CA ASP A 55 17.35 -10.94 -5.80
C ASP A 55 16.60 -10.21 -4.66
N ALA A 56 16.64 -10.78 -3.48
CA ALA A 56 16.06 -10.17 -2.28
C ALA A 56 16.79 -8.89 -1.87
N PHE A 57 18.09 -8.78 -2.20
CA PHE A 57 18.90 -7.61 -1.87
C PHE A 57 18.41 -6.36 -2.60
N SER A 58 18.18 -6.45 -3.92
CA SER A 58 17.63 -5.31 -4.68
C SER A 58 16.25 -4.89 -4.17
N ALA A 59 15.38 -5.83 -3.82
CA ALA A 59 14.08 -5.53 -3.25
C ALA A 59 14.21 -4.76 -1.92
N LEU A 60 15.16 -5.13 -1.05
CA LEU A 60 15.45 -4.44 0.20
C LEU A 60 16.01 -3.03 -0.05
N VAL A 61 16.95 -2.88 -0.96
CA VAL A 61 17.53 -1.57 -1.30
C VAL A 61 16.44 -0.62 -1.81
N PHE A 62 15.55 -1.08 -2.68
CA PHE A 62 14.47 -0.24 -3.19
C PHE A 62 13.45 0.14 -2.11
N LEU A 63 13.23 -0.74 -1.13
CA LEU A 63 12.44 -0.41 0.06
C LEU A 63 13.10 0.69 0.88
N LEU A 64 14.41 0.61 1.12
CA LEU A 64 15.16 1.64 1.85
C LEU A 64 15.13 2.99 1.11
N VAL A 65 15.34 2.98 -0.21
CA VAL A 65 15.24 4.20 -1.04
C VAL A 65 13.84 4.81 -0.92
N SER A 66 12.79 4.00 -0.98
CA SER A 66 11.41 4.44 -0.79
C SER A 66 11.20 5.06 0.59
N THR A 67 11.72 4.44 1.63
CA THR A 67 11.58 4.93 3.00
C THR A 67 12.26 6.29 3.18
N VAL A 68 13.48 6.43 2.70
CA VAL A 68 14.21 7.72 2.75
C VAL A 68 13.48 8.80 1.95
N LEU A 69 13.03 8.45 0.74
CA LEU A 69 12.27 9.37 -0.11
C LEU A 69 10.96 9.79 0.56
N ASN A 70 10.24 8.85 1.18
CA ASN A 70 9.02 9.14 1.93
C ASN A 70 9.28 10.15 3.05
N ILE A 71 10.30 9.93 3.90
CA ILE A 71 10.66 10.85 4.99
C ILE A 71 10.97 12.26 4.44
N VAL A 72 11.75 12.35 3.37
CA VAL A 72 12.11 13.65 2.76
C VAL A 72 10.86 14.36 2.22
N LEU A 73 9.98 13.63 1.53
CA LEU A 73 8.75 14.18 0.99
C LEU A 73 7.75 14.56 2.09
N ASP A 74 7.66 13.78 3.18
CA ASP A 74 6.84 14.11 4.34
C ASP A 74 7.27 15.45 4.94
N LEU A 75 8.56 15.64 5.19
CA LEU A 75 9.09 16.89 5.70
C LEU A 75 8.84 18.05 4.72
N LEU A 76 8.99 17.83 3.42
CA LEU A 76 8.74 18.84 2.40
C LEU A 76 7.26 19.25 2.36
N PHE A 77 6.36 18.26 2.27
CA PHE A 77 4.94 18.52 2.08
C PHE A 77 4.26 19.03 3.36
N VAL A 78 4.64 18.50 4.50
CA VAL A 78 4.04 18.90 5.78
C VAL A 78 4.70 20.16 6.34
N ALA A 79 6.04 20.17 6.48
CA ALA A 79 6.71 21.27 7.15
C ALA A 79 6.88 22.51 6.27
N LYS A 80 7.14 22.33 4.95
CA LYS A 80 7.40 23.47 4.05
C LYS A 80 6.18 23.92 3.26
N LEU A 81 5.35 22.98 2.79
CA LEU A 81 4.14 23.30 2.01
C LEU A 81 2.88 23.35 2.84
N GLY A 82 2.88 22.97 4.11
CA GLY A 82 1.74 23.05 5.01
C GLY A 82 0.56 22.15 4.62
N MET A 83 0.80 21.08 3.84
CA MET A 83 -0.27 20.22 3.30
C MET A 83 -0.92 19.31 4.36
N GLY A 84 -0.37 19.30 5.59
CA GLY A 84 -0.92 18.49 6.67
C GLY A 84 -0.97 16.99 6.34
N VAL A 85 -2.05 16.34 6.75
CA VAL A 85 -2.25 14.87 6.61
C VAL A 85 -2.30 14.42 5.15
N SER A 86 -2.84 15.24 4.24
CA SER A 86 -2.87 14.94 2.81
C SER A 86 -1.46 14.90 2.19
N GLY A 87 -0.53 15.71 2.73
CA GLY A 87 0.88 15.70 2.33
C GLY A 87 1.56 14.38 2.64
N VAL A 88 1.32 13.82 3.83
CA VAL A 88 1.84 12.49 4.23
C VAL A 88 1.33 11.39 3.31
N ALA A 89 0.03 11.41 2.99
CA ALA A 89 -0.55 10.44 2.06
C ALA A 89 0.09 10.52 0.67
N LEU A 90 0.26 11.74 0.13
CA LEU A 90 0.91 11.98 -1.15
C LEU A 90 2.37 11.52 -1.16
N ALA A 91 3.14 11.84 -0.13
CA ALA A 91 4.53 11.41 0.00
C ALA A 91 4.65 9.88 -0.04
N THR A 92 3.77 9.19 0.69
CA THR A 92 3.72 7.71 0.69
C THR A 92 3.43 7.15 -0.69
N VAL A 93 2.43 7.68 -1.39
CA VAL A 93 2.05 7.23 -2.74
C VAL A 93 3.19 7.45 -3.73
N ILE A 94 3.84 8.62 -3.70
CA ILE A 94 4.96 8.94 -4.59
C ILE A 94 6.15 8.01 -4.30
N ALA A 95 6.50 7.81 -3.03
CA ALA A 95 7.61 6.94 -2.65
C ALA A 95 7.39 5.50 -3.12
N GLN A 96 6.17 4.98 -2.99
CA GLN A 96 5.81 3.64 -3.46
C GLN A 96 5.82 3.54 -4.99
N ALA A 97 5.35 4.57 -5.70
CA ALA A 97 5.41 4.62 -7.15
C ALA A 97 6.86 4.60 -7.66
N VAL A 98 7.74 5.37 -7.04
CA VAL A 98 9.18 5.37 -7.38
C VAL A 98 9.79 3.99 -7.14
N SER A 99 9.48 3.33 -6.00
CA SER A 99 9.95 1.96 -5.75
C SER A 99 9.43 0.95 -6.77
N ALA A 100 8.18 1.07 -7.18
CA ALA A 100 7.61 0.21 -8.22
C ALA A 100 8.36 0.39 -9.56
N ILE A 101 8.68 1.63 -9.92
CA ILE A 101 9.46 1.93 -11.13
C ILE A 101 10.87 1.35 -11.03
N LEU A 102 11.55 1.47 -9.89
CA LEU A 102 12.89 0.90 -9.67
C LEU A 102 12.87 -0.63 -9.76
N CYS A 103 11.87 -1.28 -9.14
CA CYS A 103 11.68 -2.73 -9.25
C CYS A 103 11.44 -3.16 -10.70
N PHE A 104 10.58 -2.44 -11.42
CA PHE A 104 10.31 -2.72 -12.82
C PHE A 104 11.56 -2.56 -13.70
N TRP A 105 12.30 -1.46 -13.52
CA TRP A 105 13.53 -1.21 -14.24
C TRP A 105 14.60 -2.28 -13.99
N LYS A 106 14.74 -2.74 -12.74
CA LYS A 106 15.64 -3.84 -12.41
C LYS A 106 15.22 -5.14 -13.08
N LEU A 107 13.94 -5.49 -13.00
CA LEU A 107 13.39 -6.67 -13.66
C LEU A 107 13.58 -6.61 -15.18
N ALA A 108 13.35 -5.45 -15.79
CA ALA A 108 13.54 -5.25 -17.23
C ALA A 108 15.01 -5.42 -17.68
N LYS A 109 15.97 -5.21 -16.77
CA LYS A 109 17.41 -5.45 -17.03
C LYS A 109 17.84 -6.92 -16.83
N MET A 110 17.03 -7.73 -16.16
CA MET A 110 17.33 -9.15 -15.93
C MET A 110 16.94 -10.03 -17.11
N THR A 111 17.24 -9.58 -18.34
CA THR A 111 16.86 -10.27 -19.60
C THR A 111 17.50 -11.65 -19.74
N ASP A 112 18.59 -11.94 -19.03
CA ASP A 112 19.26 -13.24 -19.03
C ASP A 112 18.44 -14.33 -18.32
N LEU A 113 17.51 -13.97 -17.44
CA LEU A 113 16.67 -14.88 -16.67
C LEU A 113 15.28 -15.08 -17.30
N PHE A 114 14.76 -14.08 -18.00
CA PHE A 114 13.45 -14.16 -18.67
C PHE A 114 13.27 -13.04 -19.70
N ASP A 115 12.58 -13.36 -20.77
CA ASP A 115 12.18 -12.42 -21.82
C ASP A 115 10.82 -11.78 -21.47
N LEU A 116 10.81 -10.50 -21.09
CA LEU A 116 9.58 -9.72 -20.92
C LEU A 116 9.00 -9.33 -22.30
N LYS A 117 8.56 -10.31 -23.08
CA LYS A 117 7.86 -10.04 -24.34
C LYS A 117 6.36 -10.23 -24.15
N ILE A 118 5.57 -9.28 -24.62
CA ILE A 118 4.10 -9.31 -24.58
C ILE A 118 3.49 -10.67 -25.00
N PRO A 119 4.02 -11.39 -26.03
CA PRO A 119 3.51 -12.70 -26.42
C PRO A 119 3.60 -13.80 -25.37
N TYR A 120 4.49 -13.65 -24.39
CA TYR A 120 4.66 -14.61 -23.29
C TYR A 120 3.76 -14.34 -22.07
N LEU A 121 3.08 -13.20 -22.03
CA LEU A 121 2.07 -12.88 -21.01
C LEU A 121 0.77 -13.67 -21.30
N LYS A 122 0.85 -15.00 -21.17
CA LYS A 122 -0.32 -15.88 -21.33
C LYS A 122 -0.88 -16.24 -19.96
N PHE A 123 -2.19 -16.05 -19.79
CA PHE A 123 -2.88 -16.51 -18.60
C PHE A 123 -2.89 -18.05 -18.57
N SER A 124 -2.25 -18.62 -17.54
CA SER A 124 -2.23 -20.06 -17.33
C SER A 124 -3.07 -20.42 -16.11
N LYS A 125 -4.16 -21.15 -16.32
CA LYS A 125 -5.05 -21.62 -15.25
C LYS A 125 -4.30 -22.40 -14.16
N LYS A 126 -3.28 -23.17 -14.51
CA LYS A 126 -2.47 -23.97 -13.58
C LYS A 126 -1.69 -23.06 -12.60
N TYR A 127 -0.98 -22.07 -13.11
CA TYR A 127 -0.20 -21.14 -12.27
C TYR A 127 -1.11 -20.22 -11.48
N SER A 128 -2.17 -19.70 -12.08
CA SER A 128 -3.17 -18.87 -11.37
C SER A 128 -3.87 -19.64 -10.26
N GLY A 129 -4.20 -20.91 -10.48
CA GLY A 129 -4.78 -21.77 -9.44
C GLY A 129 -3.84 -21.97 -8.25
N ASN A 130 -2.54 -22.18 -8.50
CA ASN A 130 -1.53 -22.30 -7.44
C ASN A 130 -1.36 -20.97 -6.68
N MET A 131 -1.35 -19.83 -7.39
CA MET A 131 -1.27 -18.51 -6.76
C MET A 131 -2.46 -18.24 -5.84
N ILE A 132 -3.69 -18.57 -6.28
CA ILE A 132 -4.89 -18.44 -5.46
C ILE A 132 -4.82 -19.37 -4.25
N ARG A 133 -4.43 -20.63 -4.45
CA ARG A 133 -4.32 -21.62 -3.37
C ARG A 133 -3.34 -21.22 -2.27
N LEU A 134 -2.25 -20.56 -2.62
CA LEU A 134 -1.23 -20.07 -1.68
C LEU A 134 -1.58 -18.69 -1.12
N GLY A 135 -2.11 -17.81 -1.96
CA GLY A 135 -2.43 -16.42 -1.58
C GLY A 135 -3.69 -16.30 -0.73
N LEU A 136 -4.71 -17.14 -0.97
CA LEU A 136 -5.98 -17.05 -0.24
C LEU A 136 -5.83 -17.28 1.27
N PRO A 137 -5.14 -18.34 1.76
CA PRO A 137 -4.91 -18.53 3.18
C PRO A 137 -4.09 -17.38 3.80
N SER A 138 -3.05 -16.90 3.12
CA SER A 138 -2.23 -15.78 3.59
C SER A 138 -3.06 -14.49 3.66
N GLY A 139 -3.89 -14.22 2.65
CA GLY A 139 -4.79 -13.07 2.64
C GLY A 139 -5.85 -13.15 3.74
N LEU A 140 -6.41 -14.33 4.01
CA LEU A 140 -7.36 -14.54 5.08
C LEU A 140 -6.73 -14.31 6.46
N THR A 141 -5.53 -14.82 6.68
CA THR A 141 -4.77 -14.57 7.92
C THR A 141 -4.54 -13.08 8.12
N GLN A 142 -4.11 -12.36 7.07
CA GLN A 142 -3.92 -10.91 7.15
C GLN A 142 -5.22 -10.15 7.41
N ALA A 143 -6.33 -10.58 6.83
CA ALA A 143 -7.65 -9.99 7.08
C ALA A 143 -8.09 -10.17 8.54
N ILE A 144 -7.86 -11.35 9.13
CA ILE A 144 -8.17 -11.61 10.55
C ILE A 144 -7.34 -10.70 11.47
N PHE A 145 -6.02 -10.57 11.22
CA PHE A 145 -5.17 -9.65 11.96
C PHE A 145 -5.65 -8.19 11.84
N SER A 146 -6.00 -7.76 10.63
CA SER A 146 -6.52 -6.40 10.40
C SER A 146 -7.83 -6.16 11.15
N MET A 147 -8.75 -7.14 11.16
CA MET A 147 -9.99 -7.04 11.93
C MET A 147 -9.73 -6.95 13.44
N ALA A 148 -8.80 -7.75 13.97
CA ALA A 148 -8.42 -7.66 15.38
C ALA A 148 -7.87 -6.29 15.73
N MET A 149 -7.03 -5.70 14.87
CA MET A 149 -6.49 -4.34 15.07
C MET A 149 -7.59 -3.27 15.04
N ILE A 150 -8.59 -3.40 14.18
CA ILE A 150 -9.74 -2.48 14.14
C ILE A 150 -10.52 -2.53 15.46
N VAL A 151 -10.76 -3.72 16.00
CA VAL A 151 -11.45 -3.87 17.30
C VAL A 151 -10.65 -3.23 18.43
N VAL A 152 -9.32 -3.48 18.49
CA VAL A 152 -8.43 -2.87 19.47
C VAL A 152 -8.44 -1.34 19.34
N GLN A 153 -8.37 -0.80 18.11
CA GLN A 153 -8.42 0.64 17.88
C GLN A 153 -9.75 1.26 18.33
N SER A 154 -10.87 0.59 18.04
CA SER A 154 -12.20 1.04 18.47
C SER A 154 -12.32 1.08 20.00
N LEU A 155 -11.81 0.04 20.68
CA LEU A 155 -11.77 0.01 22.14
C LEU A 155 -10.86 1.11 22.72
N THR A 156 -9.69 1.32 22.12
CA THR A 156 -8.78 2.39 22.55
C THR A 156 -9.42 3.76 22.40
N ASN A 157 -10.10 4.02 21.29
CA ASN A 157 -10.81 5.27 21.06
C ASN A 157 -11.94 5.49 22.07
N SER A 158 -12.69 4.43 22.42
CA SER A 158 -13.76 4.53 23.42
C SER A 158 -13.22 4.78 24.83
N LEU A 159 -12.07 4.18 25.18
CA LEU A 159 -11.44 4.37 26.49
C LEU A 159 -10.79 5.75 26.61
N SER A 160 -10.18 6.29 25.57
CA SER A 160 -9.57 7.63 25.59
C SER A 160 -10.61 8.74 25.77
N LEU A 161 -11.85 8.54 25.28
CA LEU A 161 -12.96 9.46 25.51
C LEU A 161 -13.49 9.45 26.96
N ILE A 162 -13.20 8.40 27.74
CA ILE A 162 -13.61 8.29 29.14
C ILE A 162 -12.57 8.91 30.09
N HIS A 163 -11.30 9.04 29.64
CA HIS A 163 -10.18 9.52 30.46
C HIS A 163 -9.77 10.98 30.21
N ILE A 164 -10.45 11.70 29.31
CA ILE A 164 -10.32 13.15 29.11
C ILE A 164 -11.58 13.83 29.59
#